data_f1e77eaf03d8a8527da3ea636c2a988a
#
_entry.id   f1e77eaf03d8a8527da3ea636c2a988a
#
_cell.length_a   1.000
_cell.length_b   1.000
_cell.length_c   1.000
_cell.angle_alpha   90.00
_cell.angle_beta   90.00
_cell.angle_gamma   90.00
#
_symmetry.space_group_name_H-M   'P 1'
#
loop_
_entity.id
_entity.type
_entity.pdbx_description
1 polymer ?
#
loop_
_entity_poly.entity_id
_entity_poly.type
_entity_poly.pdbx_seq_one_letter_code
_entity_poly.pdbx_strand_id
1 'polypeptide(L)'
;MRAFAQLIKKIDSTNKTNIKVDALTEYFKVAPPQDKVWTIAILSHRRPPRPVNTTLLRTWASELANIPLWLFEESYHIVGDLAETIALVIPASEESTDKSLTQFLEEIIALKKKPEEEKRAYLRSNWTDLNYYERFVFSKLITGSFRIGVSQKLMTRALAQATGIDVDILAYKLMGNW
;
A
#
# COMPACT_ATOMS: atom_id res chain seq x y z
N MET A 1 0.09 -9.66 2.86
CA MET A 1 -0.60 -8.37 2.95
C MET A 1 -0.82 -7.92 4.41
N ARG A 2 -1.38 -8.76 5.28
CA ARG A 2 -1.72 -8.42 6.69
C ARG A 2 -0.58 -7.74 7.46
N ALA A 3 0.62 -8.33 7.48
CA ALA A 3 1.76 -7.75 8.18
C ALA A 3 2.17 -6.38 7.64
N PHE A 4 2.12 -6.20 6.32
CA PHE A 4 2.39 -4.91 5.68
C PHE A 4 1.31 -3.87 6.01
N ALA A 5 0.04 -4.24 6.00
CA ALA A 5 -1.05 -3.34 6.40
C ALA A 5 -0.93 -2.90 7.87
N GLN A 6 -0.53 -3.80 8.78
CA GLN A 6 -0.26 -3.46 10.17
C GLN A 6 0.95 -2.52 10.31
N LEU A 7 2.01 -2.73 9.51
CA LEU A 7 3.14 -1.81 9.47
C LEU A 7 2.69 -0.41 9.06
N ILE A 8 1.95 -0.29 7.95
CA ILE A 8 1.45 1.00 7.45
C ILE A 8 0.57 1.69 8.50
N LYS A 9 -0.34 0.94 9.15
CA LYS A 9 -1.17 1.46 10.25
C LYS A 9 -0.33 2.06 11.38
N LYS A 10 0.69 1.34 11.84
CA LYS A 10 1.59 1.81 12.91
C LYS A 10 2.34 3.08 12.50
N ILE A 11 2.86 3.12 11.27
CA ILE A 11 3.63 4.25 10.77
C ILE A 11 2.75 5.50 10.58
N ASP A 12 1.55 5.32 10.06
CA ASP A 12 0.61 6.41 9.77
C ASP A 12 0.02 7.02 11.06
N SER A 13 -0.11 6.22 12.11
CA SER A 13 -0.66 6.66 13.40
C SER A 13 0.29 7.54 14.25
N THR A 14 1.53 7.77 13.82
CA THR A 14 2.52 8.49 14.62
C THR A 14 3.43 9.41 13.81
N ASN A 15 3.82 10.53 14.39
CA ASN A 15 4.87 11.40 13.84
C ASN A 15 6.25 11.16 14.49
N LYS A 16 6.34 10.27 15.49
CA LYS A 16 7.59 10.00 16.22
C LYS A 16 8.50 9.08 15.40
N THR A 17 9.65 9.60 15.01
CA THR A 17 10.65 8.90 14.18
C THR A 17 11.07 7.55 14.77
N ASN A 18 11.32 7.47 16.10
CA ASN A 18 11.76 6.23 16.72
C ASN A 18 10.69 5.14 16.66
N ILE A 19 9.42 5.48 16.86
CA ILE A 19 8.31 4.51 16.74
C ILE A 19 8.21 3.97 15.30
N LYS A 20 8.41 4.83 14.30
CA LYS A 20 8.45 4.40 12.89
C LYS A 20 9.63 3.47 12.60
N VAL A 21 10.82 3.79 13.13
CA VAL A 21 12.02 2.93 13.00
C VAL A 21 11.77 1.57 13.65
N ASP A 22 11.24 1.53 14.87
CA ASP A 22 10.98 0.29 15.58
C ASP A 22 9.96 -0.58 14.84
N ALA A 23 8.87 -0.01 14.34
CA ALA A 23 7.86 -0.73 13.56
C ALA A 23 8.45 -1.34 12.27
N LEU A 24 9.27 -0.57 11.54
CA LEU A 24 9.97 -1.06 10.36
C LEU A 24 10.98 -2.15 10.71
N THR A 25 11.74 -1.97 11.79
CA THR A 25 12.73 -2.96 12.25
C THR A 25 12.07 -4.29 12.58
N GLU A 26 10.97 -4.27 13.33
CA GLU A 26 10.17 -5.47 13.64
C GLU A 26 9.68 -6.15 12.36
N TYR A 27 9.11 -5.39 11.45
CA TYR A 27 8.64 -5.91 10.17
C TYR A 27 9.77 -6.56 9.36
N PHE A 28 10.92 -5.88 9.23
CA PHE A 28 12.07 -6.41 8.49
C PHE A 28 12.71 -7.63 9.14
N LYS A 29 12.50 -7.89 10.42
CA LYS A 29 12.94 -9.14 11.07
C LYS A 29 12.11 -10.34 10.63
N VAL A 30 10.78 -10.18 10.55
CA VAL A 30 9.84 -11.31 10.44
C VAL A 30 9.22 -11.51 9.05
N ALA A 31 9.13 -10.46 8.23
CA ALA A 31 8.49 -10.54 6.92
C ALA A 31 9.24 -11.49 5.96
N PRO A 32 8.55 -12.15 5.01
CA PRO A 32 9.17 -12.94 3.95
C PRO A 32 10.18 -12.10 3.12
N PRO A 33 11.25 -12.71 2.60
CA PRO A 33 12.29 -11.97 1.85
C PRO A 33 11.73 -11.13 0.69
N GLN A 34 10.82 -11.68 -0.10
CA GLN A 34 10.20 -10.99 -1.23
C GLN A 34 9.35 -9.80 -0.78
N ASP A 35 8.59 -9.97 0.31
CA ASP A 35 7.78 -8.88 0.88
C ASP A 35 8.68 -7.76 1.43
N LYS A 36 9.86 -8.08 1.99
CA LYS A 36 10.86 -7.07 2.41
C LYS A 36 11.35 -6.24 1.23
N VAL A 37 11.71 -6.90 0.12
CA VAL A 37 12.19 -6.22 -1.10
C VAL A 37 11.10 -5.28 -1.64
N TRP A 38 9.87 -5.75 -1.76
CA TRP A 38 8.77 -4.91 -2.20
C TRP A 38 8.48 -3.75 -1.25
N THR A 39 8.57 -3.97 0.06
CA THR A 39 8.41 -2.90 1.05
C THR A 39 9.47 -1.82 0.88
N ILE A 40 10.73 -2.22 0.70
CA ILE A 40 11.83 -1.28 0.43
C ILE A 40 11.56 -0.50 -0.86
N ALA A 41 11.16 -1.18 -1.94
CA ALA A 41 10.85 -0.55 -3.22
C ALA A 41 9.72 0.49 -3.09
N ILE A 42 8.61 0.13 -2.46
CA ILE A 42 7.46 1.01 -2.27
C ILE A 42 7.83 2.24 -1.43
N LEU A 43 8.53 2.04 -0.32
CA LEU A 43 8.94 3.12 0.58
C LEU A 43 10.05 4.00 0.00
N SER A 44 10.80 3.49 -0.98
CA SER A 44 11.77 4.25 -1.78
C SER A 44 11.15 4.88 -3.03
N HIS A 45 9.82 4.92 -3.12
CA HIS A 45 9.07 5.44 -4.28
C HIS A 45 9.31 4.68 -5.60
N ARG A 46 9.86 3.49 -5.56
CA ARG A 46 10.03 2.57 -6.69
C ARG A 46 8.86 1.60 -6.73
N ARG A 47 7.86 1.93 -7.50
CA ARG A 47 6.59 1.20 -7.55
C ARG A 47 6.22 0.80 -8.96
N PRO A 48 5.41 -0.25 -9.14
CA PRO A 48 4.84 -0.57 -10.42
C PRO A 48 4.01 0.58 -11.00
N PRO A 49 3.92 0.72 -12.32
CA PRO A 49 3.03 1.69 -12.94
C PRO A 49 1.58 1.37 -12.61
N ARG A 50 0.76 2.40 -12.48
CA ARG A 50 -0.67 2.26 -12.18
C ARG A 50 -1.38 1.40 -13.24
N PRO A 51 -2.14 0.38 -12.85
CA PRO A 51 -2.88 -0.47 -13.78
C PRO A 51 -4.17 0.19 -14.30
N VAL A 52 -4.73 1.14 -13.53
CA VAL A 52 -6.02 1.81 -13.77
C VAL A 52 -5.88 3.30 -13.50
N ASN A 53 -6.54 4.11 -14.32
CA ASN A 53 -6.58 5.57 -14.09
C ASN A 53 -7.50 5.94 -12.93
N THR A 54 -7.30 7.12 -12.37
CA THR A 54 -8.03 7.58 -11.18
C THR A 54 -9.51 7.85 -11.42
N THR A 55 -9.90 8.19 -12.65
CA THR A 55 -11.30 8.41 -13.02
C THR A 55 -12.09 7.11 -12.91
N LEU A 56 -11.58 6.01 -13.49
CA LEU A 56 -12.20 4.69 -13.39
C LEU A 56 -12.24 4.19 -11.94
N LEU A 57 -11.18 4.43 -11.16
CA LEU A 57 -11.17 4.05 -9.73
C LEU A 57 -12.31 4.73 -8.97
N ARG A 58 -12.52 6.04 -9.17
CA ARG A 58 -13.60 6.80 -8.54
C ARG A 58 -14.98 6.29 -8.96
N THR A 59 -15.17 6.07 -10.25
CA THR A 59 -16.43 5.54 -10.80
C THR A 59 -16.75 4.16 -10.23
N TRP A 60 -15.81 3.23 -10.29
CA TRP A 60 -16.05 1.86 -9.80
C TRP A 60 -16.21 1.77 -8.28
N ALA A 61 -15.51 2.62 -7.53
CA ALA A 61 -15.69 2.69 -6.07
C ALA A 61 -17.05 3.28 -5.69
N SER A 62 -17.50 4.35 -6.36
CA SER A 62 -18.83 4.93 -6.12
C SER A 62 -19.96 3.95 -6.43
N GLU A 63 -19.85 3.21 -7.55
CA GLU A 63 -20.78 2.15 -7.91
C GLU A 63 -20.82 1.02 -6.86
N LEU A 64 -19.66 0.56 -6.40
CA LEU A 64 -19.57 -0.50 -5.40
C LEU A 64 -20.13 -0.05 -4.04
N ALA A 65 -19.89 1.20 -3.68
CA ALA A 65 -20.43 1.81 -2.46
C ALA A 65 -21.92 2.16 -2.57
N ASN A 66 -22.53 2.02 -3.77
CA ASN A 66 -23.90 2.41 -4.07
C ASN A 66 -24.21 3.87 -3.71
N ILE A 67 -23.28 4.77 -4.01
CA ILE A 67 -23.44 6.22 -3.86
C ILE A 67 -23.24 6.92 -5.22
N PRO A 68 -23.90 8.06 -5.48
CA PRO A 68 -23.66 8.81 -6.70
C PRO A 68 -22.24 9.35 -6.77
N LEU A 69 -21.67 9.43 -7.99
CA LEU A 69 -20.28 9.83 -8.20
C LEU A 69 -19.95 11.20 -7.59
N TRP A 70 -20.88 12.16 -7.67
CA TRP A 70 -20.67 13.48 -7.08
C TRP A 70 -20.45 13.43 -5.55
N LEU A 71 -21.16 12.54 -4.86
CA LEU A 71 -21.00 12.35 -3.41
C LEU A 71 -19.67 11.69 -3.07
N PHE A 72 -19.22 10.74 -3.91
CA PHE A 72 -17.89 10.18 -3.77
C PHE A 72 -16.80 11.25 -3.96
N GLU A 73 -16.95 12.14 -4.95
CA GLU A 73 -15.98 13.20 -5.24
C GLU A 73 -15.94 14.25 -4.12
N GLU A 74 -17.07 14.64 -3.56
CA GLU A 74 -17.11 15.50 -2.36
C GLU A 74 -16.43 14.83 -1.16
N SER A 75 -16.70 13.54 -0.92
CA SER A 75 -16.03 12.77 0.13
C SER A 75 -14.51 12.73 -0.08
N TYR A 76 -14.07 12.51 -1.31
CA TYR A 76 -12.65 12.53 -1.67
C TYR A 76 -12.04 13.92 -1.46
N HIS A 77 -12.76 14.97 -1.78
CA HIS A 77 -12.30 16.35 -1.57
C HIS A 77 -12.07 16.66 -0.09
N ILE A 78 -12.95 16.17 0.78
CA ILE A 78 -12.84 16.33 2.23
C ILE A 78 -11.71 15.49 2.83
N VAL A 79 -11.62 14.22 2.45
CA VAL A 79 -10.61 13.27 2.96
C VAL A 79 -9.22 13.60 2.43
N GLY A 80 -9.10 14.04 1.17
CA GLY A 80 -7.85 14.42 0.53
C GLY A 80 -6.97 13.26 0.05
N ASP A 81 -7.38 12.00 0.26
CA ASP A 81 -6.67 10.80 -0.18
C ASP A 81 -7.64 9.79 -0.81
N LEU A 82 -7.40 9.45 -2.08
CA LEU A 82 -8.29 8.57 -2.84
C LEU A 82 -8.37 7.16 -2.26
N ALA A 83 -7.25 6.61 -1.81
CA ALA A 83 -7.21 5.27 -1.24
C ALA A 83 -7.96 5.18 0.09
N GLU A 84 -7.83 6.22 0.91
CA GLU A 84 -8.57 6.34 2.17
C GLU A 84 -10.06 6.52 1.93
N THR A 85 -10.44 7.38 0.97
CA THR A 85 -11.84 7.57 0.57
C THR A 85 -12.47 6.25 0.13
N ILE A 86 -11.81 5.49 -0.75
CA ILE A 86 -12.27 4.17 -1.18
C ILE A 86 -12.48 3.23 0.02
N ALA A 87 -11.51 3.20 0.94
CA ALA A 87 -11.58 2.34 2.11
C ALA A 87 -12.72 2.72 3.07
N LEU A 88 -13.06 4.00 3.17
CA LEU A 88 -14.12 4.53 4.03
C LEU A 88 -15.52 4.32 3.47
N VAL A 89 -15.72 4.57 2.16
CA VAL A 89 -17.08 4.55 1.58
C VAL A 89 -17.58 3.15 1.26
N ILE A 90 -16.70 2.19 1.01
CA ILE A 90 -17.08 0.80 0.75
C ILE A 90 -17.32 0.09 2.09
N PRO A 91 -18.44 -0.61 2.29
CA PRO A 91 -18.72 -1.35 3.53
C PRO A 91 -17.55 -2.29 3.89
N ALA A 92 -17.11 -2.24 5.14
CA ALA A 92 -15.96 -3.02 5.59
C ALA A 92 -16.31 -4.51 5.68
N SER A 93 -15.38 -5.36 5.21
CA SER A 93 -15.35 -6.78 5.57
C SER A 93 -14.57 -6.93 6.88
N GLU A 94 -14.94 -7.91 7.70
CA GLU A 94 -14.15 -8.32 8.87
C GLU A 94 -13.09 -9.36 8.51
N GLU A 95 -13.17 -9.90 7.30
CA GLU A 95 -12.25 -10.91 6.81
C GLU A 95 -10.87 -10.31 6.53
N SER A 96 -9.86 -11.12 6.64
CA SER A 96 -8.47 -10.78 6.33
C SER A 96 -7.92 -11.74 5.29
N THR A 97 -7.04 -11.24 4.43
CA THR A 97 -6.45 -12.06 3.38
C THR A 97 -5.21 -12.82 3.84
N ASP A 98 -5.03 -14.04 3.33
CA ASP A 98 -3.80 -14.81 3.49
C ASP A 98 -2.76 -14.52 2.39
N LYS A 99 -3.13 -13.79 1.34
CA LYS A 99 -2.19 -13.38 0.28
C LYS A 99 -1.05 -12.52 0.82
N SER A 100 0.16 -12.77 0.37
CA SER A 100 1.34 -11.95 0.67
C SER A 100 1.29 -10.59 -0.04
N LEU A 101 2.13 -9.64 0.38
CA LEU A 101 2.33 -8.39 -0.35
C LEU A 101 2.84 -8.65 -1.77
N THR A 102 3.76 -9.59 -1.92
CA THR A 102 4.33 -10.01 -3.21
C THR A 102 3.26 -10.47 -4.18
N GLN A 103 2.36 -11.37 -3.74
CA GLN A 103 1.26 -11.85 -4.58
C GLN A 103 0.36 -10.71 -5.08
N PHE A 104 -0.01 -9.78 -4.22
CA PHE A 104 -0.78 -8.60 -4.64
C PHE A 104 -0.06 -7.75 -5.68
N LEU A 105 1.24 -7.53 -5.51
CA LEU A 105 2.02 -6.73 -6.45
C LEU A 105 2.19 -7.41 -7.80
N GLU A 106 2.42 -8.73 -7.82
CA GLU A 106 2.46 -9.52 -9.04
C GLU A 106 1.13 -9.47 -9.81
N GLU A 107 0.00 -9.63 -9.09
CA GLU A 107 -1.34 -9.51 -9.65
C GLU A 107 -1.59 -8.09 -10.21
N ILE A 108 -1.21 -7.03 -9.48
CA ILE A 108 -1.34 -5.64 -9.90
C ILE A 108 -0.50 -5.35 -11.16
N ILE A 109 0.71 -5.89 -11.23
CA ILE A 109 1.58 -5.75 -12.42
C ILE A 109 0.95 -6.43 -13.62
N ALA A 110 0.47 -7.67 -13.44
CA ALA A 110 -0.21 -8.41 -14.49
C ALA A 110 -1.50 -7.71 -14.98
N LEU A 111 -2.21 -7.05 -14.06
CA LEU A 111 -3.46 -6.35 -14.32
C LEU A 111 -3.33 -5.24 -15.37
N LYS A 112 -2.15 -4.62 -15.52
CA LYS A 112 -1.92 -3.56 -16.50
C LYS A 112 -2.27 -3.97 -17.93
N LYS A 113 -2.04 -5.24 -18.28
CA LYS A 113 -2.27 -5.79 -19.63
C LYS A 113 -3.68 -6.37 -19.81
N LYS A 114 -4.50 -6.38 -18.77
CA LYS A 114 -5.83 -6.98 -18.80
C LYS A 114 -6.88 -6.02 -19.40
N PRO A 115 -7.97 -6.55 -19.98
CA PRO A 115 -9.13 -5.77 -20.38
C PRO A 115 -9.74 -5.02 -19.18
N GLU A 116 -10.46 -3.93 -19.48
CA GLU A 116 -11.07 -3.09 -18.44
C GLU A 116 -12.04 -3.86 -17.53
N GLU A 117 -12.82 -4.78 -18.09
CA GLU A 117 -13.75 -5.61 -17.31
C GLU A 117 -13.03 -6.50 -16.29
N GLU A 118 -11.91 -7.12 -16.67
CA GLU A 118 -11.10 -7.92 -15.73
C GLU A 118 -10.48 -7.05 -14.65
N LYS A 119 -10.02 -5.85 -14.98
CA LYS A 119 -9.52 -4.86 -14.01
C LYS A 119 -10.59 -4.48 -13.01
N ARG A 120 -11.79 -4.18 -13.50
CA ARG A 120 -12.94 -3.83 -12.68
C ARG A 120 -13.34 -4.98 -11.74
N ALA A 121 -13.45 -6.20 -12.27
CA ALA A 121 -13.79 -7.37 -11.49
C ALA A 121 -12.75 -7.63 -10.38
N TYR A 122 -11.46 -7.57 -10.71
CA TYR A 122 -10.36 -7.74 -9.76
C TYR A 122 -10.40 -6.71 -8.63
N LEU A 123 -10.59 -5.43 -8.95
CA LEU A 123 -10.67 -4.38 -7.94
C LEU A 123 -11.92 -4.53 -7.05
N ARG A 124 -13.07 -4.81 -7.64
CA ARG A 124 -14.32 -4.99 -6.89
C ARG A 124 -14.22 -6.14 -5.89
N SER A 125 -13.71 -7.31 -6.32
CA SER A 125 -13.51 -8.45 -5.42
C SER A 125 -12.61 -8.09 -4.25
N ASN A 126 -11.42 -7.55 -4.51
CA ASN A 126 -10.50 -7.19 -3.42
C ASN A 126 -11.05 -6.07 -2.51
N TRP A 127 -11.76 -5.09 -3.05
CA TRP A 127 -12.38 -4.06 -2.22
C TRP A 127 -13.52 -4.60 -1.35
N THR A 128 -14.22 -5.62 -1.80
CA THR A 128 -15.29 -6.27 -1.01
C THR A 128 -14.71 -7.19 0.07
N ASP A 129 -13.70 -7.97 -0.28
CA ASP A 129 -13.22 -9.07 0.55
C ASP A 129 -12.21 -8.62 1.64
N LEU A 130 -11.50 -7.51 1.41
CA LEU A 130 -10.49 -7.01 2.33
C LEU A 130 -11.10 -6.20 3.48
N ASN A 131 -10.56 -6.36 4.70
CA ASN A 131 -10.89 -5.47 5.82
C ASN A 131 -10.42 -4.04 5.55
N TYR A 132 -10.83 -3.09 6.40
CA TYR A 132 -10.55 -1.67 6.21
C TYR A 132 -9.07 -1.35 5.94
N TYR A 133 -8.15 -1.84 6.79
CA TYR A 133 -6.73 -1.50 6.66
C TYR A 133 -6.06 -2.18 5.47
N GLU A 134 -6.41 -3.42 5.19
CA GLU A 134 -5.89 -4.15 4.02
C GLU A 134 -6.42 -3.52 2.72
N ARG A 135 -7.69 -3.11 2.68
CA ARG A 135 -8.31 -2.37 1.56
C ARG A 135 -7.65 -1.01 1.35
N PHE A 136 -7.40 -0.27 2.43
CA PHE A 136 -6.69 0.99 2.37
C PHE A 136 -5.31 0.82 1.74
N VAL A 137 -4.52 -0.13 2.24
CA VAL A 137 -3.18 -0.42 1.70
C VAL A 137 -3.25 -0.93 0.26
N PHE A 138 -4.16 -1.84 -0.06
CA PHE A 138 -4.39 -2.30 -1.43
C PHE A 138 -4.69 -1.13 -2.36
N SER A 139 -5.58 -0.23 -1.96
CA SER A 139 -5.91 0.97 -2.73
C SER A 139 -4.71 1.91 -2.88
N LYS A 140 -3.85 2.02 -1.86
CA LYS A 140 -2.56 2.74 -1.95
C LYS A 140 -1.62 2.11 -2.98
N LEU A 141 -1.55 0.79 -3.08
CA LEU A 141 -0.75 0.10 -4.10
C LEU A 141 -1.25 0.42 -5.52
N ILE A 142 -2.56 0.47 -5.71
CA ILE A 142 -3.18 0.81 -7.00
C ILE A 142 -3.01 2.29 -7.36
N THR A 143 -3.27 3.20 -6.43
CA THR A 143 -3.16 4.66 -6.65
C THR A 143 -1.71 5.14 -6.62
N GLY A 144 -0.86 4.40 -5.95
CA GLY A 144 0.56 4.67 -5.84
C GLY A 144 0.93 5.83 -4.90
N SER A 145 0.12 6.14 -3.92
CA SER A 145 0.31 7.27 -3.01
C SER A 145 0.76 6.80 -1.62
N PHE A 146 2.03 6.37 -1.48
CA PHE A 146 2.64 6.03 -0.18
C PHE A 146 3.43 7.20 0.42
N ARG A 147 2.74 8.29 0.73
CA ARG A 147 3.33 9.42 1.47
C ARG A 147 3.05 9.27 2.97
N ILE A 148 3.71 8.31 3.62
CA ILE A 148 3.52 7.98 5.04
C ILE A 148 4.64 8.52 5.95
N GLY A 149 5.39 9.51 5.46
CA GLY A 149 6.44 10.16 6.25
C GLY A 149 7.60 9.22 6.64
N VAL A 150 7.96 8.31 5.75
CA VAL A 150 9.16 7.46 5.85
C VAL A 150 10.17 7.95 4.83
N SER A 151 11.27 8.53 5.30
CA SER A 151 12.40 8.87 4.44
C SER A 151 13.28 7.65 4.18
N GLN A 152 14.05 7.69 3.09
CA GLN A 152 15.04 6.64 2.80
C GLN A 152 16.02 6.45 3.96
N LYS A 153 16.47 7.54 4.60
CA LYS A 153 17.35 7.50 5.78
C LYS A 153 16.73 6.73 6.94
N LEU A 154 15.44 6.94 7.20
CA LEU A 154 14.71 6.27 8.26
C LEU A 154 14.56 4.77 7.98
N MET A 155 14.25 4.42 6.74
CA MET A 155 14.15 3.03 6.29
C MET A 155 15.52 2.32 6.35
N THR A 156 16.59 2.96 5.92
CA THR A 156 17.95 2.41 5.96
C THR A 156 18.40 2.14 7.41
N ARG A 157 18.06 3.06 8.35
CA ARG A 157 18.31 2.87 9.78
C ARG A 157 17.58 1.63 10.32
N ALA A 158 16.31 1.46 9.96
CA ALA A 158 15.53 0.29 10.38
C ALA A 158 16.09 -1.03 9.81
N LEU A 159 16.53 -1.01 8.54
CA LEU A 159 17.20 -2.17 7.92
C LEU A 159 18.50 -2.52 8.63
N ALA A 160 19.33 -1.52 8.97
CA ALA A 160 20.57 -1.73 9.71
C ALA A 160 20.30 -2.40 11.07
N GLN A 161 19.30 -1.93 11.80
CA GLN A 161 18.90 -2.52 13.09
C GLN A 161 18.35 -3.95 12.94
N ALA A 162 17.62 -4.23 11.85
CA ALA A 162 17.04 -5.54 11.62
C ALA A 162 18.07 -6.59 11.14
N THR A 163 19.11 -6.17 10.42
CA THR A 163 20.05 -7.07 9.74
C THR A 163 21.44 -7.10 10.40
N GLY A 164 21.78 -6.12 11.24
CA GLY A 164 23.14 -5.94 11.75
C GLY A 164 24.16 -5.43 10.72
N ILE A 165 23.68 -5.08 9.50
CA ILE A 165 24.57 -4.54 8.45
C ILE A 165 24.74 -3.03 8.71
N ASP A 166 25.96 -2.55 8.46
CA ASP A 166 26.29 -1.14 8.59
C ASP A 166 25.38 -0.24 7.74
N VAL A 167 24.98 0.91 8.30
CA VAL A 167 24.01 1.82 7.68
C VAL A 167 24.53 2.44 6.38
N ASP A 168 25.84 2.71 6.29
CA ASP A 168 26.45 3.33 5.11
C ASP A 168 26.55 2.32 3.97
N ILE A 169 26.83 1.05 4.28
CA ILE A 169 26.81 -0.06 3.31
C ILE A 169 25.38 -0.22 2.74
N LEU A 170 24.37 -0.20 3.58
CA LEU A 170 22.98 -0.29 3.13
C LEU A 170 22.57 0.93 2.30
N ALA A 171 22.94 2.13 2.74
CA ALA A 171 22.67 3.36 1.98
C ALA A 171 23.28 3.29 0.58
N TYR A 172 24.54 2.87 0.46
CA TYR A 172 25.20 2.69 -0.83
C TYR A 172 24.48 1.68 -1.73
N LYS A 173 24.12 0.51 -1.20
CA LYS A 173 23.38 -0.52 -1.96
C LYS A 173 22.00 -0.03 -2.43
N LEU A 174 21.31 0.78 -1.64
CA LEU A 174 19.99 1.32 -1.98
C LEU A 174 20.04 2.49 -2.96
N MET A 175 21.19 3.12 -3.17
CA MET A 175 21.37 4.18 -4.17
C MET A 175 21.45 3.67 -5.61
N GLY A 176 21.78 2.40 -5.82
CA GLY A 176 21.91 1.78 -7.14
C GLY A 176 20.59 1.51 -7.85
N ASN A 177 20.68 1.08 -9.12
CA ASN A 177 19.55 0.52 -9.86
C ASN A 177 19.41 -0.97 -9.47
N TRP A 178 18.39 -1.28 -8.73
CA TRP A 178 18.02 -2.64 -8.30
C TRP A 178 16.53 -2.90 -8.48
#